data_a415aad87b75b8c819e05dc6e3d212c0
#
_entry.id   a415aad87b75b8c819e05dc6e3d212c0
#
_cell.length_a   1.000
_cell.length_b   1.000
_cell.length_c   1.000
_cell.angle_alpha   90.00
_cell.angle_beta   90.00
_cell.angle_gamma   90.00
#
_symmetry.space_group_name_H-M   'P 1'
#
loop_
_entity.id
_entity.type
_entity.pdbx_description
1 polymer ?
#
loop_
_entity_poly.entity_id
_entity_poly.type
_entity_poly.pdbx_seq_one_letter_code
_entity_poly.pdbx_strand_id
1 'polypeptide(L)'
;RSTMPELADALAAVVREHGEATAVVGHSLGTATTVLAVRDGLPAGRLVLVAAIADVLGQLDGFADLLGLSRPTRELLQSRLSDLAGRPLPELDARETRRTHPVPPALVVHDRADKEVPYPVGAALAAAWPEGELLTTDGLGHHRLLRDPDVVRAVVDYVTPPAARPDPEPVVRPAAGSR
;
A
#
# COMPACT_ATOMS: atom_id res chain seq x y z
N ARG A 1 -13.91 7.71 17.07
CA ARG A 1 -13.99 6.69 16.00
C ARG A 1 -13.55 7.37 14.72
N SER A 2 -12.63 6.77 13.98
CA SER A 2 -12.10 7.34 12.72
C SER A 2 -12.51 6.45 11.56
N THR A 3 -12.88 7.06 10.44
CA THR A 3 -13.14 6.40 9.16
C THR A 3 -11.87 6.31 8.32
N MET A 4 -11.86 5.48 7.28
CA MET A 4 -10.74 5.42 6.34
C MET A 4 -10.45 6.79 5.67
N PRO A 5 -11.44 7.54 5.15
CA PRO A 5 -11.19 8.89 4.62
C PRO A 5 -10.55 9.84 5.63
N GLU A 6 -11.04 9.88 6.89
CA GLU A 6 -10.44 10.73 7.93
C GLU A 6 -8.98 10.35 8.22
N LEU A 7 -8.63 9.05 8.18
CA LEU A 7 -7.24 8.60 8.31
C LEU A 7 -6.40 8.99 7.09
N ALA A 8 -6.96 8.92 5.89
CA ALA A 8 -6.30 9.37 4.66
C ALA A 8 -6.04 10.89 4.70
N ASP A 9 -7.02 11.67 5.15
CA ASP A 9 -6.89 13.12 5.34
C ASP A 9 -5.80 13.46 6.38
N ALA A 10 -5.75 12.73 7.48
CA ALA A 10 -4.73 12.90 8.51
C ALA A 10 -3.33 12.59 7.96
N LEU A 11 -3.17 11.51 7.19
CA LEU A 11 -1.92 11.19 6.51
C LEU A 11 -1.51 12.30 5.53
N ALA A 12 -2.45 12.79 4.73
CA ALA A 12 -2.21 13.90 3.80
C ALA A 12 -1.82 15.19 4.53
N ALA A 13 -2.39 15.46 5.70
CA ALA A 13 -2.01 16.61 6.53
C ALA A 13 -0.56 16.52 7.02
N VAL A 14 -0.14 15.34 7.50
CA VAL A 14 1.25 15.09 7.92
C VAL A 14 2.24 15.33 6.76
N VAL A 15 1.94 14.77 5.58
CA VAL A 15 2.81 14.93 4.40
C VAL A 15 2.86 16.41 3.94
N ARG A 16 1.75 17.14 4.00
CA ARG A 16 1.76 18.58 3.68
C ARG A 16 2.62 19.40 4.65
N GLU A 17 2.66 19.04 5.92
CA GLU A 17 3.43 19.74 6.94
C GLU A 17 4.93 19.43 6.83
N HIS A 18 5.30 18.18 6.56
CA HIS A 18 6.67 17.68 6.60
C HIS A 18 7.34 17.55 5.23
N GLY A 19 6.59 17.74 4.15
CA GLY A 19 7.06 17.59 2.78
C GLY A 19 6.77 16.20 2.21
N GLU A 20 7.10 16.00 0.94
CA GLU A 20 6.83 14.75 0.21
C GLU A 20 7.49 13.55 0.90
N ALA A 21 6.73 12.49 1.10
CA ALA A 21 7.21 11.25 1.69
C ALA A 21 8.00 10.44 0.66
N THR A 22 9.24 10.06 0.99
CA THR A 22 10.02 9.11 0.19
C THR A 22 9.27 7.78 0.03
N ALA A 23 8.63 7.33 1.10
CA ALA A 23 7.77 6.15 1.09
C ALA A 23 6.67 6.25 2.15
N VAL A 24 5.55 5.57 1.90
CA VAL A 24 4.47 5.37 2.88
C VAL A 24 4.29 3.88 3.12
N VAL A 25 4.31 3.48 4.38
CA VAL A 25 4.12 2.09 4.82
C VAL A 25 2.74 1.93 5.42
N GLY A 26 1.90 1.10 4.83
CA GLY A 26 0.58 0.73 5.36
C GLY A 26 0.54 -0.73 5.80
N HIS A 27 -0.18 -1.03 6.88
CA HIS A 27 -0.46 -2.40 7.33
C HIS A 27 -1.95 -2.64 7.42
N SER A 28 -2.42 -3.79 6.94
CA SER A 28 -3.83 -4.19 7.04
C SER A 28 -4.75 -3.11 6.43
N LEU A 29 -5.73 -2.61 7.18
CA LEU A 29 -6.60 -1.49 6.76
C LEU A 29 -5.80 -0.23 6.37
N GLY A 30 -4.63 -0.02 6.98
CA GLY A 30 -3.73 1.07 6.62
C GLY A 30 -3.25 1.01 5.17
N THR A 31 -3.23 -0.15 4.53
CA THR A 31 -2.88 -0.28 3.10
C THR A 31 -3.95 0.35 2.22
N ALA A 32 -5.22 0.03 2.46
CA ALA A 32 -6.35 0.64 1.74
C ALA A 32 -6.43 2.15 2.01
N THR A 33 -6.18 2.58 3.27
CA THR A 33 -6.09 4.00 3.64
C THR A 33 -4.98 4.74 2.88
N THR A 34 -3.79 4.14 2.78
CA THR A 34 -2.65 4.71 2.04
C THR A 34 -2.98 4.84 0.55
N VAL A 35 -3.55 3.80 -0.05
CA VAL A 35 -3.94 3.84 -1.47
C VAL A 35 -5.04 4.86 -1.72
N LEU A 36 -6.00 5.02 -0.79
CA LEU A 36 -7.02 6.07 -0.87
C LEU A 36 -6.38 7.46 -0.81
N ALA A 37 -5.45 7.69 0.09
CA ALA A 37 -4.74 8.97 0.18
C ALA A 37 -3.98 9.31 -1.13
N VAL A 38 -3.32 8.31 -1.75
CA VAL A 38 -2.67 8.47 -3.06
C VAL A 38 -3.68 8.82 -4.14
N ARG A 39 -4.83 8.15 -4.20
CA ARG A 39 -5.93 8.47 -5.09
C ARG A 39 -6.36 9.94 -4.93
N ASP A 40 -6.46 10.40 -3.70
CA ASP A 40 -6.90 11.75 -3.36
C ASP A 40 -5.75 12.78 -3.46
N GLY A 41 -4.58 12.38 -4.04
CA GLY A 41 -3.49 13.29 -4.41
C GLY A 41 -2.32 13.36 -3.43
N LEU A 42 -2.20 12.41 -2.48
CA LEU A 42 -1.02 12.33 -1.61
C LEU A 42 0.24 12.07 -2.45
N PRO A 43 1.26 12.93 -2.40
CA PRO A 43 2.54 12.66 -3.02
C PRO A 43 3.32 11.64 -2.19
N ALA A 44 3.76 10.56 -2.82
CA ALA A 44 4.61 9.54 -2.22
C ALA A 44 5.53 8.94 -3.28
N GLY A 45 6.81 8.79 -2.98
CA GLY A 45 7.77 8.20 -3.92
C GLY A 45 7.57 6.69 -4.09
N ARG A 46 7.22 5.98 -3.02
CA ARG A 46 7.00 4.52 -2.99
C ARG A 46 5.95 4.14 -1.97
N LEU A 47 5.33 2.95 -2.15
CA LEU A 47 4.43 2.35 -1.16
C LEU A 47 4.99 1.02 -0.65
N VAL A 48 4.75 0.73 0.63
CA VAL A 48 4.92 -0.61 1.20
C VAL A 48 3.59 -1.04 1.79
N LEU A 49 3.02 -2.11 1.25
CA LEU A 49 1.68 -2.58 1.56
C LEU A 49 1.78 -3.95 2.27
N VAL A 50 1.78 -3.93 3.62
CA VAL A 50 1.97 -5.12 4.45
C VAL A 50 0.62 -5.73 4.80
N ALA A 51 0.45 -7.04 4.57
CA ALA A 51 -0.80 -7.77 4.79
C ALA A 51 -2.00 -7.03 4.15
N ALA A 52 -1.88 -6.75 2.84
CA ALA A 52 -2.66 -5.75 2.13
C ALA A 52 -4.14 -6.10 1.99
N ILE A 53 -5.02 -5.20 2.43
CA ILE A 53 -6.43 -5.19 2.09
C ILE A 53 -6.57 -4.46 0.74
N ALA A 54 -6.85 -5.21 -0.32
CA ALA A 54 -7.04 -4.66 -1.66
C ALA A 54 -8.52 -4.44 -2.00
N ASP A 55 -9.40 -5.22 -1.37
CA ASP A 55 -10.84 -5.31 -1.62
C ASP A 55 -11.61 -5.10 -0.33
N VAL A 56 -12.01 -3.87 -0.07
CA VAL A 56 -12.77 -3.53 1.14
C VAL A 56 -14.15 -4.19 1.15
N LEU A 57 -14.81 -4.29 -0.02
CA LEU A 57 -16.11 -4.94 -0.12
C LEU A 57 -16.00 -6.44 0.11
N GLY A 58 -15.01 -7.12 -0.48
CA GLY A 58 -14.80 -8.54 -0.24
C GLY A 58 -14.45 -8.86 1.21
N GLN A 59 -13.70 -8.00 1.91
CA GLN A 59 -13.48 -8.15 3.34
C GLN A 59 -14.77 -7.99 4.15
N LEU A 60 -15.62 -7.05 3.78
CA LEU A 60 -16.92 -6.84 4.42
C LEU A 60 -17.86 -8.02 4.18
N ASP A 61 -17.88 -8.56 2.97
CA ASP A 61 -18.69 -9.74 2.62
C ASP A 61 -18.21 -10.98 3.39
N GLY A 62 -16.89 -11.21 3.47
CA GLY A 62 -16.32 -12.29 4.28
C GLY A 62 -16.70 -12.17 5.76
N PHE A 63 -16.67 -10.95 6.32
CA PHE A 63 -17.14 -10.70 7.69
C PHE A 63 -18.65 -10.95 7.84
N ALA A 64 -19.45 -10.53 6.87
CA ALA A 64 -20.89 -10.77 6.86
C ALA A 64 -21.24 -12.27 6.74
N ASP A 65 -20.43 -13.05 5.98
CA ASP A 65 -20.55 -14.52 5.90
C ASP A 65 -20.25 -15.16 7.26
N LEU A 66 -19.15 -14.76 7.90
CA LEU A 66 -18.77 -15.27 9.23
C LEU A 66 -19.88 -15.06 10.28
N LEU A 67 -20.58 -13.94 10.22
CA LEU A 67 -21.69 -13.61 11.11
C LEU A 67 -23.05 -14.17 10.65
N GLY A 68 -23.13 -14.82 9.51
CA GLY A 68 -24.38 -15.34 8.95
C GLY A 68 -25.41 -14.23 8.62
N LEU A 69 -24.96 -13.05 8.22
CA LEU A 69 -25.84 -11.92 7.95
C LEU A 69 -26.70 -12.17 6.72
N SER A 70 -28.00 -11.88 6.83
CA SER A 70 -28.93 -11.95 5.68
C SER A 70 -28.58 -10.90 4.61
N ARG A 71 -28.98 -11.13 3.37
CA ARG A 71 -28.75 -10.19 2.27
C ARG A 71 -29.24 -8.76 2.57
N PRO A 72 -30.49 -8.56 3.07
CA PRO A 72 -30.93 -7.20 3.41
C PRO A 72 -30.06 -6.53 4.48
N THR A 73 -29.56 -7.30 5.47
CA THR A 73 -28.66 -6.79 6.50
C THR A 73 -27.31 -6.37 5.94
N ARG A 74 -26.77 -7.13 4.98
CA ARG A 74 -25.52 -6.77 4.29
C ARG A 74 -25.66 -5.48 3.48
N GLU A 75 -26.73 -5.37 2.71
CA GLU A 75 -27.05 -4.17 1.92
C GLU A 75 -27.19 -2.92 2.82
N LEU A 76 -27.86 -3.06 3.96
CA LEU A 76 -27.96 -1.98 4.96
C LEU A 76 -26.59 -1.64 5.55
N LEU A 77 -25.76 -2.64 5.90
CA LEU A 77 -24.42 -2.44 6.43
C LEU A 77 -23.54 -1.67 5.43
N GLN A 78 -23.53 -2.09 4.16
CA GLN A 78 -22.77 -1.43 3.09
C GLN A 78 -23.24 0.02 2.89
N SER A 79 -24.56 0.27 2.88
CA SER A 79 -25.12 1.63 2.80
C SER A 79 -24.66 2.49 3.97
N ARG A 80 -24.77 1.99 5.20
CA ARG A 80 -24.35 2.72 6.39
C ARG A 80 -22.85 3.01 6.44
N LEU A 81 -22.04 2.10 5.97
CA LEU A 81 -20.59 2.31 5.87
C LEU A 81 -20.25 3.34 4.80
N SER A 82 -20.95 3.34 3.66
CA SER A 82 -20.82 4.39 2.65
C SER A 82 -21.20 5.76 3.19
N ASP A 83 -22.33 5.85 3.90
CA ASP A 83 -22.77 7.11 4.55
C ASP A 83 -21.72 7.62 5.55
N LEU A 84 -21.16 6.73 6.38
CA LEU A 84 -20.12 7.07 7.35
C LEU A 84 -18.81 7.49 6.70
N ALA A 85 -18.44 6.86 5.57
CA ALA A 85 -17.24 7.20 4.81
C ALA A 85 -17.41 8.47 3.98
N GLY A 86 -18.66 8.93 3.77
CA GLY A 86 -18.97 10.07 2.91
C GLY A 86 -18.68 9.81 1.43
N ARG A 87 -18.49 8.54 1.04
CA ARG A 87 -18.22 8.10 -0.35
C ARG A 87 -18.60 6.64 -0.56
N PRO A 88 -18.88 6.21 -1.80
CA PRO A 88 -19.19 4.81 -2.12
C PRO A 88 -18.04 3.87 -1.74
N LEU A 89 -18.35 2.71 -1.12
CA LEU A 89 -17.34 1.73 -0.72
C LEU A 89 -16.45 1.23 -1.88
N PRO A 90 -16.93 1.07 -3.14
CA PRO A 90 -16.05 0.71 -4.25
C PRO A 90 -14.90 1.70 -4.50
N GLU A 91 -15.06 2.96 -4.10
CA GLU A 91 -14.00 3.96 -4.21
C GLU A 91 -12.85 3.75 -3.22
N LEU A 92 -13.08 2.93 -2.18
CA LEU A 92 -12.06 2.52 -1.20
C LEU A 92 -11.26 1.29 -1.64
N ASP A 93 -11.55 0.73 -2.83
CA ASP A 93 -10.86 -0.44 -3.38
C ASP A 93 -9.51 -0.03 -4.00
N ALA A 94 -8.43 -0.65 -3.50
CA ALA A 94 -7.08 -0.38 -3.99
C ALA A 94 -6.89 -0.80 -5.47
N ARG A 95 -7.59 -1.85 -5.92
CA ARG A 95 -7.55 -2.30 -7.32
C ARG A 95 -8.21 -1.29 -8.25
N GLU A 96 -9.30 -0.67 -7.81
CA GLU A 96 -9.99 0.38 -8.58
C GLU A 96 -9.13 1.64 -8.66
N THR A 97 -8.52 2.05 -7.55
CA THR A 97 -7.59 3.18 -7.54
C THR A 97 -6.46 2.99 -8.53
N ARG A 98 -5.79 1.83 -8.48
CA ARG A 98 -4.72 1.51 -9.42
C ARG A 98 -5.17 1.56 -10.89
N ARG A 99 -6.41 1.14 -11.19
CA ARG A 99 -6.97 1.11 -12.54
C ARG A 99 -7.28 2.51 -13.08
N THR A 100 -7.64 3.43 -12.21
CA THR A 100 -8.21 4.74 -12.57
C THR A 100 -7.29 5.92 -12.29
N HIS A 101 -6.24 5.74 -11.49
CA HIS A 101 -5.32 6.80 -11.07
C HIS A 101 -3.86 6.37 -11.23
N PRO A 102 -2.93 7.32 -11.46
CA PRO A 102 -1.51 7.06 -11.33
C PRO A 102 -1.19 6.62 -9.91
N VAL A 103 -0.34 5.60 -9.77
CA VAL A 103 0.11 5.10 -8.48
C VAL A 103 1.63 4.92 -8.49
N PRO A 104 2.34 5.20 -7.37
CA PRO A 104 3.78 5.00 -7.29
C PRO A 104 4.12 3.50 -7.23
N PRO A 105 5.40 3.12 -7.44
CA PRO A 105 5.88 1.75 -7.23
C PRO A 105 5.49 1.22 -5.85
N ALA A 106 5.17 -0.07 -5.74
CA ALA A 106 4.77 -0.67 -4.47
C ALA A 106 5.44 -2.02 -4.20
N LEU A 107 5.93 -2.20 -2.95
CA LEU A 107 6.27 -3.49 -2.39
C LEU A 107 5.07 -4.01 -1.58
N VAL A 108 4.51 -5.13 -2.00
CA VAL A 108 3.49 -5.86 -1.23
C VAL A 108 4.19 -6.94 -0.41
N VAL A 109 3.99 -6.93 0.90
CA VAL A 109 4.52 -7.96 1.82
C VAL A 109 3.35 -8.77 2.34
N HIS A 110 3.34 -10.10 2.11
CA HIS A 110 2.22 -10.93 2.55
C HIS A 110 2.67 -12.33 2.98
N ASP A 111 2.08 -12.82 4.07
CA ASP A 111 2.38 -14.14 4.61
C ASP A 111 1.37 -15.19 4.12
N ARG A 112 1.87 -16.40 3.75
CA ARG A 112 1.00 -17.49 3.29
C ARG A 112 0.05 -18.01 4.36
N ALA A 113 0.42 -17.87 5.64
CA ALA A 113 -0.38 -18.30 6.79
C ALA A 113 -1.19 -17.14 7.42
N ASP A 114 -1.37 -16.03 6.70
CA ASP A 114 -2.25 -14.94 7.16
C ASP A 114 -3.71 -15.43 7.20
N LYS A 115 -4.30 -15.37 8.42
CA LYS A 115 -5.66 -15.83 8.68
C LYS A 115 -6.69 -14.70 8.67
N GLU A 116 -6.24 -13.45 8.64
CA GLU A 116 -7.10 -12.27 8.65
C GLU A 116 -7.35 -11.76 7.23
N VAL A 117 -6.27 -11.66 6.44
CA VAL A 117 -6.35 -11.32 5.02
C VAL A 117 -5.70 -12.44 4.21
N PRO A 118 -6.48 -13.19 3.40
CA PRO A 118 -5.95 -14.31 2.64
C PRO A 118 -4.81 -13.91 1.70
N TYR A 119 -3.71 -14.67 1.71
CA TYR A 119 -2.52 -14.44 0.86
C TYR A 119 -2.84 -14.13 -0.62
N PRO A 120 -3.81 -14.80 -1.30
CA PRO A 120 -4.12 -14.49 -2.69
C PRO A 120 -4.53 -13.02 -2.93
N VAL A 121 -5.05 -12.33 -1.91
CA VAL A 121 -5.44 -10.91 -2.02
C VAL A 121 -4.21 -10.03 -2.26
N GLY A 122 -3.17 -10.19 -1.44
CA GLY A 122 -1.92 -9.45 -1.61
C GLY A 122 -1.15 -9.84 -2.87
N ALA A 123 -1.10 -11.15 -3.18
CA ALA A 123 -0.45 -11.63 -4.40
C ALA A 123 -1.12 -11.07 -5.67
N ALA A 124 -2.46 -11.05 -5.71
CA ALA A 124 -3.20 -10.47 -6.83
C ALA A 124 -3.02 -8.94 -6.93
N LEU A 125 -2.93 -8.24 -5.78
CA LEU A 125 -2.66 -6.81 -5.77
C LEU A 125 -1.27 -6.51 -6.36
N ALA A 126 -0.24 -7.22 -5.91
CA ALA A 126 1.13 -7.05 -6.43
C ALA A 126 1.20 -7.33 -7.94
N ALA A 127 0.62 -8.44 -8.39
CA ALA A 127 0.61 -8.80 -9.81
C ALA A 127 -0.14 -7.78 -10.69
N ALA A 128 -1.12 -7.11 -10.11
CA ALA A 128 -1.90 -6.09 -10.80
C ALA A 128 -1.27 -4.69 -10.71
N TRP A 129 -0.33 -4.43 -9.81
CA TRP A 129 0.30 -3.12 -9.62
C TRP A 129 1.32 -2.84 -10.75
N PRO A 130 1.37 -1.65 -11.36
CA PRO A 130 2.22 -1.38 -12.53
C PRO A 130 3.71 -1.64 -12.29
N GLU A 131 4.22 -1.24 -11.14
CA GLU A 131 5.58 -1.50 -10.66
C GLU A 131 5.49 -2.17 -9.29
N GLY A 132 4.81 -3.35 -9.28
CA GLY A 132 4.54 -4.11 -8.07
C GLY A 132 5.57 -5.21 -7.83
N GLU A 133 6.15 -5.20 -6.63
CA GLU A 133 6.98 -6.28 -6.12
C GLU A 133 6.24 -7.05 -5.04
N LEU A 134 6.46 -8.37 -4.95
CA LEU A 134 5.85 -9.21 -3.91
C LEU A 134 6.93 -9.88 -3.07
N LEU A 135 6.95 -9.54 -1.77
CA LEU A 135 7.68 -10.29 -0.76
C LEU A 135 6.73 -11.27 -0.07
N THR A 136 6.96 -12.56 -0.30
CA THR A 136 6.18 -13.63 0.33
C THR A 136 6.93 -14.18 1.53
N THR A 137 6.23 -14.34 2.66
CA THR A 137 6.72 -15.07 3.84
C THR A 137 5.81 -16.27 4.14
N ASP A 138 6.23 -17.12 5.06
CA ASP A 138 5.46 -18.30 5.48
C ASP A 138 5.56 -18.48 7.01
N GLY A 139 4.42 -18.62 7.67
CA GLY A 139 4.32 -18.88 9.08
C GLY A 139 4.40 -17.65 10.00
N LEU A 140 4.55 -16.42 9.47
CA LEU A 140 4.53 -15.20 10.29
C LEU A 140 3.10 -14.75 10.62
N GLY A 141 2.14 -15.00 9.72
CA GLY A 141 0.76 -14.52 9.85
C GLY A 141 0.64 -13.00 9.74
N HIS A 142 -0.50 -12.45 10.15
CA HIS A 142 -0.89 -11.07 9.89
C HIS A 142 -0.03 -10.01 10.60
N HIS A 143 0.38 -10.26 11.86
CA HIS A 143 1.00 -9.23 12.70
C HIS A 143 2.52 -9.35 12.85
N ARG A 144 3.08 -10.59 12.81
CA ARG A 144 4.50 -10.79 13.03
C ARG A 144 5.37 -10.26 11.89
N LEU A 145 4.80 -10.07 10.71
CA LEU A 145 5.43 -9.39 9.58
C LEU A 145 6.10 -8.07 9.98
N LEU A 146 5.44 -7.29 10.86
CA LEU A 146 5.90 -5.94 11.24
C LEU A 146 7.17 -5.92 12.08
N ARG A 147 7.61 -7.06 12.61
CA ARG A 147 8.78 -7.17 13.48
C ARG A 147 9.75 -8.28 13.09
N ASP A 148 9.47 -8.97 11.97
CA ASP A 148 10.38 -9.95 11.43
C ASP A 148 11.62 -9.24 10.84
N PRO A 149 12.86 -9.63 11.25
CA PRO A 149 14.07 -8.91 10.84
C PRO A 149 14.33 -8.93 9.34
N ASP A 150 13.94 -10.00 8.65
CA ASP A 150 14.15 -10.12 7.20
C ASP A 150 13.14 -9.27 6.43
N VAL A 151 11.89 -9.23 6.89
CA VAL A 151 10.87 -8.32 6.36
C VAL A 151 11.28 -6.87 6.58
N VAL A 152 11.70 -6.51 7.80
CA VAL A 152 12.14 -5.14 8.11
C VAL A 152 13.31 -4.74 7.22
N ARG A 153 14.30 -5.61 7.05
CA ARG A 153 15.44 -5.35 6.17
C ARG A 153 15.00 -5.11 4.72
N ALA A 154 14.16 -5.99 4.16
CA ALA A 154 13.66 -5.86 2.80
C ALA A 154 12.87 -4.55 2.59
N VAL A 155 12.05 -4.16 3.59
CA VAL A 155 11.32 -2.89 3.56
C VAL A 155 12.29 -1.71 3.58
N VAL A 156 13.31 -1.73 4.46
CA VAL A 156 14.32 -0.66 4.53
C VAL A 156 15.09 -0.55 3.22
N ASP A 157 15.53 -1.67 2.66
CA ASP A 157 16.23 -1.68 1.37
C ASP A 157 15.35 -1.13 0.24
N TYR A 158 14.08 -1.46 0.24
CA TYR A 158 13.12 -0.99 -0.77
C TYR A 158 12.85 0.52 -0.67
N VAL A 159 12.71 1.06 0.54
CA VAL A 159 12.39 2.50 0.73
C VAL A 159 13.63 3.40 0.69
N THR A 160 14.82 2.83 0.85
CA THR A 160 16.07 3.60 0.76
C THR A 160 16.40 3.82 -0.73
N PRO A 161 16.47 5.06 -1.21
CA PRO A 161 16.89 5.29 -2.58
C PRO A 161 18.31 4.75 -2.77
N PRO A 162 18.63 4.16 -3.94
CA PRO A 162 20.00 3.76 -4.22
C PRO A 162 20.90 4.99 -4.03
N ALA A 163 22.01 4.82 -3.29
CA ALA A 163 22.98 5.90 -3.10
C ALA A 163 23.31 6.47 -4.49
N ALA A 164 23.20 7.80 -4.64
CA ALA A 164 23.54 8.48 -5.88
C ALA A 164 24.93 7.98 -6.29
N ARG A 165 25.05 7.33 -7.45
CA ARG A 165 26.38 6.99 -7.98
C ARG A 165 27.14 8.30 -8.09
N PRO A 166 28.36 8.40 -7.53
CA PRO A 166 29.17 9.58 -7.77
C PRO A 166 29.29 9.75 -9.28
N ASP A 167 29.09 10.96 -9.78
CA ASP A 167 29.31 11.27 -11.17
C ASP A 167 30.66 10.71 -11.58
N PRO A 168 30.78 10.04 -12.73
CA PRO A 168 32.07 9.53 -13.20
C PRO A 168 33.01 10.73 -13.28
N GLU A 169 34.14 10.65 -12.59
CA GLU A 169 35.16 11.70 -12.64
C GLU A 169 35.46 12.03 -14.13
N PRO A 170 35.50 13.32 -14.47
CA PRO A 170 35.80 13.72 -15.84
C PRO A 170 37.15 13.11 -16.27
N VAL A 171 37.11 12.26 -17.27
CA VAL A 171 38.33 11.69 -17.88
C VAL A 171 39.11 12.85 -18.49
N VAL A 172 40.11 13.36 -17.75
CA VAL A 172 41.08 14.33 -18.27
C VAL A 172 41.92 13.62 -19.32
N ARG A 173 41.61 13.84 -20.59
CA ARG A 173 42.49 13.40 -21.71
C ARG A 173 43.74 14.28 -21.69
N PRO A 174 44.96 13.70 -21.64
CA PRO A 174 46.15 14.50 -21.76
C PRO A 174 46.14 15.20 -23.14
N ALA A 175 46.49 16.49 -23.14
CA ALA A 175 46.62 17.27 -24.34
C ALA A 175 47.60 16.57 -25.29
N ALA A 176 47.19 16.35 -26.54
CA ALA A 176 48.07 15.84 -27.57
C ALA A 176 49.26 16.79 -27.74
N GLY A 177 50.45 16.32 -27.41
CA GLY A 177 51.69 17.11 -27.56
C GLY A 177 51.92 17.47 -29.04
N SER A 178 51.99 18.77 -29.26
CA SER A 178 52.44 19.33 -30.55
C SER A 178 53.92 18.97 -30.76
N ARG A 179 54.20 18.32 -31.86
CA ARG A 179 55.55 18.27 -32.45
C ARG A 179 55.61 19.30 -33.58
#